data_951fa02085f7dee4a9f77039fd77b847
#
_entry.id   951fa02085f7dee4a9f77039fd77b847
#
_cell.length_a   1.000
_cell.length_b   1.000
_cell.length_c   1.000
_cell.angle_alpha   90.00
_cell.angle_beta   90.00
_cell.angle_gamma   90.00
#
_symmetry.space_group_name_H-M   'P 1'
#
loop_
_entity.id
_entity.type
_entity.pdbx_description
1 polymer ?
#
loop_
_entity_poly.entity_id
_entity_poly.type
_entity_poly.pdbx_seq_one_letter_code
_entity_poly.pdbx_strand_id
1 'polypeptide(L)'
;MIGVRHALERGRGAASIPVGTALMGTVLAVLALCATVVFGASLSHLTATPELYGDPFQLSFNPDGGPSDPALLTSLEHERAVTGITTWPGGGDITINKVQVGTIAAMAVRGQLLFSLVHGHLPSSDDQIGLGATTMRQIDAHVGSVVTLSGGSNGKQRSLRFRVVSQVSFPVMAGQIVSLGTGALITTAGLENATCPLGPQQAVCQRQFVEQSNGGILASFVAGPRGQAAIKHYLNTYSSIATQPTTPTSLINFGEAVNFPLIFGKMLAVFGAATLAHLLVVSVSRRRREIGLLKVLGFVNAQVTSAVAWQATTVALVGIIVGVPLGVVLGRVIWDAFSDNLGAVPVSAVPILLIGGLVAGVLVVANLIAAAPAVMARRSKPSDLMREP
;
A
#
# COMPACT_ATOMS: atom_id res chain seq x y z
N MET A 1 -8.46 38.53 18.90
CA MET A 1 -9.02 38.86 17.58
C MET A 1 -8.04 39.57 16.62
N ILE A 2 -7.13 40.43 17.07
CA ILE A 2 -6.19 41.16 16.22
C ILE A 2 -5.25 40.22 15.44
N GLY A 3 -4.73 39.15 16.03
CA GLY A 3 -3.80 38.22 15.36
C GLY A 3 -4.43 37.42 14.22
N VAL A 4 -5.69 37.05 14.31
CA VAL A 4 -6.42 36.30 13.26
C VAL A 4 -6.72 37.21 12.07
N ARG A 5 -7.13 38.45 12.33
CA ARG A 5 -7.37 39.46 11.27
C ARG A 5 -6.08 39.76 10.49
N HIS A 6 -4.96 39.87 11.18
CA HIS A 6 -3.65 40.10 10.57
C HIS A 6 -3.11 38.89 9.77
N ALA A 7 -3.54 37.66 10.06
CA ALA A 7 -3.17 36.47 9.30
C ALA A 7 -3.90 36.34 7.95
N LEU A 8 -5.06 37.02 7.80
CA LEU A 8 -5.95 36.85 6.64
C LEU A 8 -6.08 38.14 5.78
N GLU A 9 -5.71 39.33 6.29
CA GLU A 9 -5.80 40.58 5.52
C GLU A 9 -4.77 40.63 4.38
N ARG A 10 -5.27 40.68 3.14
CA ARG A 10 -4.51 41.08 1.96
C ARG A 10 -4.26 42.61 2.03
N GLY A 11 -3.07 43.02 2.42
CA GLY A 11 -2.69 44.44 2.37
C GLY A 11 -2.84 45.00 0.94
N ARG A 12 -3.57 46.11 0.80
CA ARG A 12 -3.62 46.90 -0.46
C ARG A 12 -2.45 47.88 -0.46
N GLY A 13 -1.46 47.67 -1.38
CA GLY A 13 -0.32 48.58 -1.57
C GLY A 13 1.04 47.84 -1.67
N ALA A 14 2.12 48.60 -1.87
CA ALA A 14 3.50 48.10 -2.00
C ALA A 14 4.07 47.33 -0.78
N ALA A 15 3.28 47.23 0.31
CA ALA A 15 3.58 46.53 1.55
C ALA A 15 2.82 45.15 1.67
N SER A 16 2.28 44.62 0.57
CA SER A 16 1.57 43.35 0.62
C SER A 16 2.52 42.20 1.04
N ILE A 17 2.26 41.63 2.21
CA ILE A 17 2.97 40.42 2.67
C ILE A 17 2.44 39.25 1.83
N PRO A 18 3.30 38.41 1.25
CA PRO A 18 2.86 37.23 0.47
C PRO A 18 2.32 36.12 1.40
N VAL A 19 1.25 36.44 2.15
CA VAL A 19 0.62 35.50 3.08
C VAL A 19 0.09 34.26 2.33
N GLY A 20 -0.36 34.45 1.07
CA GLY A 20 -0.85 33.35 0.24
C GLY A 20 0.19 32.29 -0.07
N THR A 21 1.43 32.68 -0.38
CA THR A 21 2.51 31.74 -0.70
C THR A 21 2.94 30.95 0.53
N ALA A 22 2.95 31.55 1.70
CA ALA A 22 3.28 30.84 2.93
C ALA A 22 2.16 29.92 3.42
N LEU A 23 0.90 30.33 3.30
CA LEU A 23 -0.24 29.46 3.55
C LEU A 23 -0.19 28.24 2.58
N MET A 24 0.07 28.49 1.30
CA MET A 24 0.19 27.42 0.32
C MET A 24 1.37 26.48 0.64
N GLY A 25 2.53 27.03 1.04
CA GLY A 25 3.68 26.24 1.48
C GLY A 25 3.39 25.39 2.71
N THR A 26 2.67 25.94 3.70
CA THR A 26 2.28 25.19 4.90
C THR A 26 1.26 24.11 4.57
N VAL A 27 0.26 24.39 3.74
CA VAL A 27 -0.73 23.39 3.26
C VAL A 27 -0.01 22.25 2.53
N LEU A 28 0.88 22.57 1.59
CA LEU A 28 1.63 21.56 0.82
C LEU A 28 2.54 20.71 1.72
N ALA A 29 3.19 21.30 2.71
CA ALA A 29 4.03 20.57 3.65
C ALA A 29 3.21 19.60 4.51
N VAL A 30 2.08 20.04 5.07
CA VAL A 30 1.20 19.20 5.86
C VAL A 30 0.57 18.09 5.01
N LEU A 31 0.14 18.43 3.79
CA LEU A 31 -0.39 17.48 2.81
C LEU A 31 0.64 16.38 2.50
N ALA A 32 1.86 16.76 2.15
CA ALA A 32 2.91 15.80 1.79
C ALA A 32 3.31 14.92 2.98
N LEU A 33 3.42 15.50 4.19
CA LEU A 33 3.67 14.72 5.41
C LEU A 33 2.55 13.72 5.69
N CYS A 34 1.30 14.14 5.58
CA CYS A 34 0.15 13.28 5.80
C CYS A 34 0.08 12.17 4.75
N ALA A 35 0.29 12.48 3.47
CA ALA A 35 0.34 11.48 2.40
C ALA A 35 1.46 10.44 2.64
N THR A 36 2.64 10.89 3.07
CA THR A 36 3.77 10.01 3.41
C THR A 36 3.43 9.07 4.58
N VAL A 37 2.76 9.58 5.62
CA VAL A 37 2.34 8.79 6.79
C VAL A 37 1.30 7.73 6.38
N VAL A 38 0.33 8.07 5.55
CA VAL A 38 -0.67 7.14 5.04
C VAL A 38 -0.02 6.07 4.16
N PHE A 39 0.87 6.45 3.25
CA PHE A 39 1.59 5.49 2.40
C PHE A 39 2.45 4.53 3.22
N GLY A 40 3.25 5.05 4.16
CA GLY A 40 4.11 4.23 5.02
C GLY A 40 3.31 3.26 5.91
N ALA A 41 2.17 3.70 6.46
CA ALA A 41 1.29 2.84 7.23
C ALA A 41 0.65 1.75 6.36
N SER A 42 0.23 2.08 5.15
CA SER A 42 -0.35 1.11 4.19
C SER A 42 0.67 0.05 3.78
N LEU A 43 1.91 0.45 3.52
CA LEU A 43 2.99 -0.48 3.20
C LEU A 43 3.36 -1.39 4.38
N SER A 44 3.41 -0.82 5.59
CA SER A 44 3.60 -1.61 6.81
C SER A 44 2.46 -2.60 7.05
N HIS A 45 1.22 -2.19 6.75
CA HIS A 45 0.06 -3.08 6.84
C HIS A 45 0.12 -4.19 5.79
N LEU A 46 0.49 -3.89 4.55
CA LEU A 46 0.69 -4.89 3.50
C LEU A 46 1.73 -5.94 3.91
N THR A 47 2.91 -5.51 4.37
CA THR A 47 4.00 -6.44 4.75
C THR A 47 3.68 -7.26 5.99
N ALA A 48 2.81 -6.76 6.88
CA ALA A 48 2.37 -7.47 8.08
C ALA A 48 1.18 -8.42 7.83
N THR A 49 0.54 -8.36 6.67
CA THR A 49 -0.68 -9.12 6.37
C THR A 49 -0.49 -9.98 5.11
N PRO A 50 -0.06 -11.24 5.24
CA PRO A 50 0.21 -12.14 4.13
C PRO A 50 -0.93 -12.27 3.12
N GLU A 51 -2.17 -12.23 3.60
CA GLU A 51 -3.38 -12.28 2.76
C GLU A 51 -3.43 -11.16 1.70
N LEU A 52 -2.77 -10.03 1.92
CA LEU A 52 -2.79 -8.90 1.00
C LEU A 52 -1.80 -9.04 -0.17
N TYR A 53 -0.78 -9.91 -0.03
CA TYR A 53 0.21 -10.14 -1.08
C TYR A 53 0.20 -11.55 -1.66
N GLY A 54 -0.89 -12.30 -1.48
CA GLY A 54 -1.10 -13.56 -2.17
C GLY A 54 -1.12 -14.80 -1.29
N ASP A 55 -0.84 -14.69 0.01
CA ASP A 55 -0.73 -15.81 0.95
C ASP A 55 -1.89 -15.90 1.96
N PRO A 56 -3.14 -16.19 1.55
CA PRO A 56 -4.28 -16.35 2.46
C PRO A 56 -4.29 -17.71 3.19
N PHE A 57 -3.14 -18.31 3.37
CA PHE A 57 -2.95 -19.60 4.05
C PHE A 57 -1.85 -19.48 5.10
N GLN A 58 -1.76 -20.44 6.02
CA GLN A 58 -0.75 -20.46 7.06
C GLN A 58 0.31 -21.52 6.82
N LEU A 59 0.00 -22.56 6.06
CA LEU A 59 0.98 -23.58 5.64
C LEU A 59 0.86 -23.84 4.15
N SER A 60 2.00 -24.04 3.50
CA SER A 60 2.10 -24.66 2.20
C SER A 60 2.99 -25.89 2.26
N PHE A 61 2.63 -26.91 1.52
CA PHE A 61 3.38 -28.16 1.41
C PHE A 61 3.80 -28.31 -0.05
N ASN A 62 5.08 -28.57 -0.28
CA ASN A 62 5.70 -28.61 -1.60
C ASN A 62 5.43 -27.34 -2.44
N PRO A 63 5.75 -26.13 -1.96
CA PRO A 63 5.43 -24.87 -2.67
C PRO A 63 6.15 -24.77 -4.03
N ASP A 64 7.28 -25.43 -4.19
CA ASP A 64 8.06 -25.47 -5.43
C ASP A 64 7.69 -26.65 -6.36
N GLY A 65 6.65 -27.40 -5.98
CA GLY A 65 6.23 -28.63 -6.65
C GLY A 65 6.97 -29.87 -6.13
N GLY A 66 6.24 -30.95 -6.03
CA GLY A 66 6.74 -32.24 -5.57
C GLY A 66 5.64 -33.30 -5.58
N PRO A 67 5.97 -34.56 -5.38
CA PRO A 67 4.95 -35.61 -5.32
C PRO A 67 3.95 -35.32 -4.18
N SER A 68 2.67 -35.35 -4.51
CA SER A 68 1.61 -35.21 -3.51
C SER A 68 1.61 -36.45 -2.60
N ASP A 69 1.58 -36.24 -1.28
CA ASP A 69 1.38 -37.29 -0.29
C ASP A 69 -0.12 -37.45 -0.01
N PRO A 70 -0.79 -38.53 -0.45
CA PRO A 70 -2.21 -38.75 -0.19
C PRO A 70 -2.53 -38.86 1.31
N ALA A 71 -1.59 -39.34 2.13
CA ALA A 71 -1.78 -39.46 3.56
C ALA A 71 -1.80 -38.09 4.24
N LEU A 72 -0.98 -37.15 3.78
CA LEU A 72 -1.01 -35.77 4.23
C LEU A 72 -2.35 -35.11 3.91
N LEU A 73 -2.84 -35.23 2.66
CA LEU A 73 -4.13 -34.65 2.28
C LEU A 73 -5.27 -35.21 3.14
N THR A 74 -5.32 -36.53 3.31
CA THR A 74 -6.31 -37.18 4.16
C THR A 74 -6.21 -36.70 5.63
N SER A 75 -4.99 -36.53 6.15
CA SER A 75 -4.78 -35.99 7.51
C SER A 75 -5.34 -34.58 7.64
N LEU A 76 -5.07 -33.70 6.67
CA LEU A 76 -5.57 -32.32 6.66
C LEU A 76 -7.10 -32.26 6.53
N GLU A 77 -7.70 -33.15 5.74
CA GLU A 77 -9.16 -33.25 5.59
C GLU A 77 -9.87 -33.65 6.89
N HIS A 78 -9.23 -34.44 7.74
CA HIS A 78 -9.82 -34.90 9.02
C HIS A 78 -9.48 -33.93 10.18
N GLU A 79 -8.54 -33.00 9.99
CA GLU A 79 -8.16 -32.06 11.03
C GLU A 79 -9.22 -30.98 11.22
N ARG A 80 -9.75 -30.88 12.46
CA ARG A 80 -10.81 -29.91 12.80
C ARG A 80 -10.34 -28.45 12.83
N ALA A 81 -9.04 -28.25 13.00
CA ALA A 81 -8.47 -26.92 13.01
C ALA A 81 -8.26 -26.35 11.60
N VAL A 82 -8.35 -27.17 10.54
CA VAL A 82 -8.22 -26.73 9.14
C VAL A 82 -9.54 -26.15 8.65
N THR A 83 -9.50 -24.93 8.14
CA THR A 83 -10.65 -24.19 7.58
C THR A 83 -10.71 -24.24 6.07
N GLY A 84 -9.57 -24.35 5.40
CA GLY A 84 -9.49 -24.41 3.94
C GLY A 84 -8.32 -25.24 3.48
N ILE A 85 -8.52 -25.95 2.37
CA ILE A 85 -7.51 -26.76 1.69
C ILE A 85 -7.64 -26.49 0.18
N THR A 86 -6.55 -26.06 -0.42
CA THR A 86 -6.41 -25.91 -1.85
C THR A 86 -5.26 -26.79 -2.34
N THR A 87 -5.51 -27.62 -3.32
CA THR A 87 -4.46 -28.37 -4.03
C THR A 87 -4.20 -27.71 -5.37
N TRP A 88 -2.95 -27.72 -5.79
CA TRP A 88 -2.56 -27.30 -7.13
C TRP A 88 -1.76 -28.45 -7.78
N PRO A 89 -2.46 -29.35 -8.46
CA PRO A 89 -1.85 -30.58 -9.01
C PRO A 89 -0.86 -30.33 -10.14
N GLY A 90 -0.75 -29.08 -10.63
CA GLY A 90 0.21 -28.77 -11.65
C GLY A 90 0.22 -27.30 -12.05
N GLY A 91 1.26 -26.95 -12.74
CA GLY A 91 1.47 -25.60 -13.28
C GLY A 91 2.58 -25.62 -14.32
N GLY A 92 2.76 -24.53 -15.01
CA GLY A 92 3.80 -24.38 -16.03
C GLY A 92 3.55 -23.16 -16.89
N ASP A 93 4.43 -22.94 -17.85
CA ASP A 93 4.28 -21.85 -18.80
C ASP A 93 3.26 -22.20 -19.87
N ILE A 94 2.21 -21.39 -19.97
CA ILE A 94 1.20 -21.49 -21.03
C ILE A 94 1.22 -20.20 -21.84
N THR A 95 1.01 -20.33 -23.15
CA THR A 95 0.90 -19.16 -24.02
C THR A 95 -0.50 -18.57 -23.96
N ILE A 96 -0.61 -17.35 -23.47
CA ILE A 96 -1.86 -16.57 -23.41
C ILE A 96 -1.70 -15.35 -24.31
N ASN A 97 -2.55 -15.20 -25.32
CA ASN A 97 -2.47 -14.12 -26.31
C ASN A 97 -1.04 -13.93 -26.89
N LYS A 98 -0.35 -15.05 -27.18
CA LYS A 98 1.05 -15.10 -27.70
C LYS A 98 2.14 -14.73 -26.67
N VAL A 99 1.83 -14.51 -25.40
CA VAL A 99 2.78 -14.27 -24.31
C VAL A 99 2.86 -15.51 -23.45
N GLN A 100 4.08 -15.94 -23.10
CA GLN A 100 4.27 -17.02 -22.12
C GLN A 100 3.95 -16.50 -20.72
N VAL A 101 3.07 -17.20 -20.02
CA VAL A 101 2.59 -16.83 -18.68
C VAL A 101 2.67 -18.05 -17.78
N GLY A 102 3.35 -17.91 -16.66
CA GLY A 102 3.32 -18.91 -15.60
C GLY A 102 1.87 -19.12 -15.13
N THR A 103 1.40 -20.36 -15.18
CA THR A 103 0.00 -20.72 -14.90
C THR A 103 -0.05 -21.82 -13.86
N ILE A 104 -0.92 -21.63 -12.88
CA ILE A 104 -1.25 -22.64 -11.85
C ILE A 104 -2.67 -23.11 -12.06
N ALA A 105 -2.84 -24.42 -12.08
CA ALA A 105 -4.15 -25.06 -11.93
C ALA A 105 -4.43 -25.34 -10.45
N ALA A 106 -5.55 -24.92 -9.95
CA ALA A 106 -5.89 -25.12 -8.54
C ALA A 106 -7.31 -25.67 -8.36
N MET A 107 -7.49 -26.44 -7.28
CA MET A 107 -8.77 -27.00 -6.87
C MET A 107 -8.97 -26.83 -5.37
N ALA A 108 -10.14 -26.32 -4.98
CA ALA A 108 -10.52 -26.28 -3.58
C ALA A 108 -11.01 -27.67 -3.14
N VAL A 109 -10.33 -28.27 -2.18
CA VAL A 109 -10.75 -29.54 -1.56
C VAL A 109 -11.67 -29.23 -0.37
N ARG A 110 -11.37 -28.17 0.39
CA ARG A 110 -12.18 -27.69 1.49
C ARG A 110 -12.22 -26.17 1.47
N GLY A 111 -13.41 -25.60 1.66
CA GLY A 111 -13.60 -24.14 1.66
C GLY A 111 -13.50 -23.51 0.27
N GLN A 112 -12.86 -22.37 0.17
CA GLN A 112 -12.60 -21.66 -1.08
C GLN A 112 -11.16 -21.82 -1.53
N LEU A 113 -10.87 -21.49 -2.79
CA LEU A 113 -9.49 -21.41 -3.28
C LEU A 113 -8.70 -20.42 -2.44
N LEU A 114 -7.53 -20.83 -1.97
CA LEU A 114 -6.65 -20.05 -1.11
C LEU A 114 -5.69 -19.17 -1.97
N PHE A 115 -6.28 -18.20 -2.69
CA PHE A 115 -5.59 -17.17 -3.43
C PHE A 115 -6.20 -15.81 -3.11
N SER A 116 -5.38 -14.77 -3.09
CA SER A 116 -5.85 -13.42 -2.75
C SER A 116 -6.51 -12.76 -3.93
N LEU A 117 -7.80 -12.50 -3.79
CA LEU A 117 -8.61 -11.84 -4.80
C LEU A 117 -8.44 -10.32 -4.71
N VAL A 118 -8.07 -9.68 -5.82
CA VAL A 118 -8.00 -8.22 -5.93
C VAL A 118 -9.30 -7.67 -6.50
N HIS A 119 -9.76 -8.21 -7.63
CA HIS A 119 -11.02 -7.83 -8.27
C HIS A 119 -11.71 -9.03 -8.89
N GLY A 120 -13.05 -9.01 -8.96
CA GLY A 120 -13.86 -10.05 -9.59
C GLY A 120 -14.17 -11.22 -8.66
N HIS A 121 -14.10 -12.44 -9.15
CA HIS A 121 -14.30 -13.69 -8.40
C HIS A 121 -13.32 -14.77 -8.88
N LEU A 122 -12.93 -15.70 -8.00
CA LEU A 122 -12.01 -16.77 -8.37
C LEU A 122 -12.63 -17.69 -9.44
N PRO A 123 -11.81 -18.28 -10.34
CA PRO A 123 -12.29 -19.20 -11.37
C PRO A 123 -13.04 -20.39 -10.76
N SER A 124 -14.20 -20.70 -11.29
CA SER A 124 -15.08 -21.79 -10.84
C SER A 124 -15.54 -22.72 -11.97
N SER A 125 -15.30 -22.37 -13.22
CA SER A 125 -15.58 -23.18 -14.41
C SER A 125 -14.35 -23.29 -15.31
N ASP A 126 -14.39 -24.26 -16.24
CA ASP A 126 -13.25 -24.69 -17.05
C ASP A 126 -12.84 -23.68 -18.12
N ASP A 127 -13.68 -22.68 -18.37
CA ASP A 127 -13.49 -21.60 -19.33
C ASP A 127 -13.14 -20.26 -18.66
N GLN A 128 -12.88 -20.26 -17.35
CA GLN A 128 -12.56 -19.10 -16.56
C GLN A 128 -11.07 -19.05 -16.18
N ILE A 129 -10.53 -17.83 -16.14
CA ILE A 129 -9.14 -17.57 -15.76
C ILE A 129 -9.06 -16.36 -14.84
N GLY A 130 -8.23 -16.47 -13.80
CA GLY A 130 -7.76 -15.35 -13.01
C GLY A 130 -6.37 -14.95 -13.44
N LEU A 131 -6.07 -13.67 -13.54
CA LEU A 131 -4.78 -13.15 -13.98
C LEU A 131 -4.18 -12.20 -12.94
N GLY A 132 -2.86 -12.18 -12.87
CA GLY A 132 -2.15 -11.17 -12.11
C GLY A 132 -2.16 -9.81 -12.82
N ALA A 133 -2.06 -8.71 -12.06
CA ALA A 133 -2.11 -7.35 -12.59
C ALA A 133 -1.05 -7.08 -13.68
N THR A 134 0.18 -7.55 -13.46
CA THR A 134 1.27 -7.41 -14.43
C THR A 134 1.01 -8.23 -15.68
N THR A 135 0.51 -9.47 -15.51
CA THR A 135 0.11 -10.31 -16.65
C THR A 135 -1.00 -9.67 -17.46
N MET A 136 -2.03 -9.11 -16.81
CA MET A 136 -3.11 -8.38 -17.49
C MET A 136 -2.57 -7.23 -18.36
N ARG A 137 -1.63 -6.44 -17.84
CA ARG A 137 -1.00 -5.36 -18.61
C ARG A 137 -0.18 -5.87 -19.79
N GLN A 138 0.56 -6.98 -19.61
CA GLN A 138 1.40 -7.57 -20.67
C GLN A 138 0.59 -8.10 -21.86
N ILE A 139 -0.62 -8.62 -21.59
CA ILE A 139 -1.47 -9.21 -22.64
C ILE A 139 -2.63 -8.31 -23.05
N ASP A 140 -2.67 -7.07 -22.54
CA ASP A 140 -3.73 -6.08 -22.75
C ASP A 140 -5.13 -6.64 -22.46
N ALA A 141 -5.30 -7.21 -21.27
CA ALA A 141 -6.54 -7.80 -20.81
C ALA A 141 -7.03 -7.15 -19.50
N HIS A 142 -8.34 -7.23 -19.26
CA HIS A 142 -9.00 -6.76 -18.04
C HIS A 142 -10.07 -7.76 -17.62
N VAL A 143 -10.62 -7.62 -16.42
CA VAL A 143 -11.73 -8.47 -15.96
C VAL A 143 -12.92 -8.31 -16.91
N GLY A 144 -13.43 -9.44 -17.40
CA GLY A 144 -14.46 -9.51 -18.45
C GLY A 144 -13.93 -9.78 -19.86
N SER A 145 -12.64 -9.57 -20.13
CA SER A 145 -12.00 -9.89 -21.42
C SER A 145 -12.03 -11.37 -21.72
N VAL A 146 -11.94 -11.72 -23.00
CA VAL A 146 -11.74 -13.10 -23.46
C VAL A 146 -10.32 -13.21 -24.00
N VAL A 147 -9.54 -14.13 -23.45
CA VAL A 147 -8.16 -14.41 -23.84
C VAL A 147 -8.07 -15.77 -24.50
N THR A 148 -7.06 -15.96 -25.34
CA THR A 148 -6.81 -17.22 -26.04
C THR A 148 -5.63 -17.92 -25.39
N LEU A 149 -5.87 -19.08 -24.79
CA LEU A 149 -4.82 -19.98 -24.31
C LEU A 149 -4.41 -20.90 -25.43
N SER A 150 -3.12 -20.97 -25.66
CA SER A 150 -2.50 -21.92 -26.60
C SER A 150 -1.63 -22.88 -25.81
N GLY A 151 -2.09 -24.10 -25.67
CA GLY A 151 -1.37 -25.20 -25.06
C GLY A 151 -1.32 -26.40 -26.01
N GLY A 152 -0.47 -27.36 -25.77
CA GLY A 152 -0.44 -28.59 -26.52
C GLY A 152 0.88 -29.32 -26.35
N SER A 153 0.77 -30.63 -26.20
CA SER A 153 1.88 -31.59 -26.25
C SER A 153 1.97 -32.15 -27.67
N ASN A 154 3.19 -32.45 -28.13
CA ASN A 154 3.45 -33.12 -29.42
C ASN A 154 3.06 -32.37 -30.70
N GLY A 155 3.25 -31.04 -30.76
CA GLY A 155 3.14 -30.24 -32.01
C GLY A 155 1.71 -29.94 -32.48
N LYS A 156 0.69 -30.34 -31.78
CA LYS A 156 -0.69 -29.91 -32.02
C LYS A 156 -1.08 -28.83 -31.02
N GLN A 157 -0.85 -27.60 -31.41
CA GLN A 157 -1.32 -26.44 -30.63
C GLN A 157 -2.86 -26.35 -30.66
N ARG A 158 -3.48 -26.37 -29.50
CA ARG A 158 -4.90 -26.13 -29.34
C ARG A 158 -5.10 -24.73 -28.76
N SER A 159 -5.96 -23.96 -29.38
CA SER A 159 -6.34 -22.64 -28.88
C SER A 159 -7.72 -22.70 -28.25
N LEU A 160 -7.81 -22.39 -26.98
CA LEU A 160 -9.06 -22.31 -26.22
C LEU A 160 -9.30 -20.88 -25.75
N ARG A 161 -10.57 -20.52 -25.69
CA ARG A 161 -10.98 -19.18 -25.22
C ARG A 161 -11.35 -19.27 -23.75
N PHE A 162 -10.78 -18.39 -22.95
CA PHE A 162 -11.06 -18.24 -21.53
C PHE A 162 -11.56 -16.84 -21.23
N ARG A 163 -12.52 -16.74 -20.32
CA ARG A 163 -12.98 -15.45 -19.82
C ARG A 163 -12.17 -15.07 -18.59
N VAL A 164 -11.61 -13.89 -18.58
CA VAL A 164 -10.94 -13.32 -17.42
C VAL A 164 -12.00 -12.91 -16.39
N VAL A 165 -12.04 -13.59 -15.25
CA VAL A 165 -13.05 -13.38 -14.20
C VAL A 165 -12.49 -12.69 -12.97
N SER A 166 -11.17 -12.68 -12.80
CA SER A 166 -10.53 -12.07 -11.64
C SER A 166 -9.15 -11.51 -11.93
N GLN A 167 -8.81 -10.51 -11.13
CA GLN A 167 -7.45 -10.12 -10.85
C GLN A 167 -7.03 -10.78 -9.53
N VAL A 168 -5.92 -11.51 -9.53
CA VAL A 168 -5.44 -12.31 -8.41
C VAL A 168 -4.03 -11.87 -8.04
N SER A 169 -3.76 -11.78 -6.74
CA SER A 169 -2.39 -11.71 -6.21
C SER A 169 -1.91 -13.11 -5.90
N PHE A 170 -0.74 -13.46 -6.42
CA PHE A 170 -0.19 -14.80 -6.31
C PHE A 170 0.86 -14.89 -5.20
N PRO A 171 0.88 -15.98 -4.42
CA PRO A 171 2.03 -16.34 -3.60
C PRO A 171 3.25 -16.62 -4.49
N VAL A 172 4.42 -16.59 -3.90
CA VAL A 172 5.64 -17.06 -4.59
C VAL A 172 5.64 -18.58 -4.58
N MET A 173 5.38 -19.21 -5.72
CA MET A 173 5.19 -20.64 -5.85
C MET A 173 5.84 -21.19 -7.14
N ALA A 174 5.95 -22.51 -7.21
CA ALA A 174 6.37 -23.26 -8.39
C ALA A 174 7.72 -22.75 -8.96
N GLY A 175 8.72 -22.58 -8.09
CA GLY A 175 10.02 -22.06 -8.51
C GLY A 175 9.98 -20.62 -9.03
N GLN A 176 9.05 -19.80 -8.51
CA GLN A 176 8.79 -18.40 -8.90
C GLN A 176 8.11 -18.24 -10.29
N ILE A 177 7.50 -19.29 -10.83
CA ILE A 177 6.70 -19.21 -12.07
C ILE A 177 5.53 -18.23 -11.88
N VAL A 178 4.96 -18.17 -10.68
CA VAL A 178 3.95 -17.16 -10.30
C VAL A 178 4.42 -16.39 -9.07
N SER A 179 4.13 -15.11 -9.04
CA SER A 179 4.42 -14.25 -7.88
C SER A 179 3.67 -12.93 -7.96
N LEU A 180 3.08 -12.48 -6.86
CA LEU A 180 2.36 -11.18 -6.76
C LEU A 180 1.45 -10.91 -7.97
N GLY A 181 1.78 -9.91 -8.77
CA GLY A 181 1.02 -9.52 -9.96
C GLY A 181 1.31 -10.33 -11.22
N THR A 182 2.16 -11.36 -11.16
CA THR A 182 2.55 -12.16 -12.34
C THR A 182 2.01 -13.58 -12.21
N GLY A 183 1.29 -14.04 -13.23
CA GLY A 183 0.76 -15.40 -13.28
C GLY A 183 -0.67 -15.49 -13.76
N ALA A 184 -1.13 -16.72 -13.92
CA ALA A 184 -2.49 -17.07 -14.25
C ALA A 184 -2.99 -18.21 -13.34
N LEU A 185 -4.25 -18.16 -12.95
CA LEU A 185 -4.96 -19.16 -12.16
C LEU A 185 -6.10 -19.71 -12.99
N ILE A 186 -6.14 -21.02 -13.18
CA ILE A 186 -7.23 -21.73 -13.84
C ILE A 186 -7.67 -22.92 -12.98
N THR A 187 -8.83 -23.48 -13.29
CA THR A 187 -9.25 -24.74 -12.68
C THR A 187 -8.41 -25.91 -13.23
N THR A 188 -8.28 -26.97 -12.45
CA THR A 188 -7.58 -28.20 -12.92
C THR A 188 -8.20 -28.72 -14.21
N ALA A 189 -9.53 -28.79 -14.29
CA ALA A 189 -10.25 -29.21 -15.49
C ALA A 189 -10.01 -28.27 -16.70
N GLY A 190 -9.91 -26.94 -16.45
CA GLY A 190 -9.56 -25.97 -17.50
C GLY A 190 -8.16 -26.20 -18.06
N LEU A 191 -7.16 -26.49 -17.21
CA LEU A 191 -5.82 -26.83 -17.63
C LEU A 191 -5.76 -28.15 -18.41
N GLU A 192 -6.42 -29.19 -17.90
CA GLU A 192 -6.53 -30.47 -18.59
C GLU A 192 -7.14 -30.32 -20.00
N ASN A 193 -8.21 -29.56 -20.11
CA ASN A 193 -8.86 -29.25 -21.39
C ASN A 193 -7.94 -28.47 -22.33
N ALA A 194 -7.06 -27.62 -21.80
CA ALA A 194 -6.13 -26.82 -22.61
C ALA A 194 -4.89 -27.62 -23.06
N THR A 195 -4.47 -28.62 -22.28
CA THR A 195 -3.21 -29.37 -22.52
C THR A 195 -3.43 -30.74 -23.12
N CYS A 196 -4.52 -31.43 -22.76
CA CYS A 196 -4.79 -32.79 -23.24
C CYS A 196 -5.44 -32.83 -24.63
N PRO A 197 -5.01 -33.75 -25.52
CA PRO A 197 -5.60 -33.89 -26.84
C PRO A 197 -7.05 -34.43 -26.74
N LEU A 198 -7.93 -33.99 -27.66
CA LEU A 198 -9.27 -34.57 -27.78
C LEU A 198 -9.20 -35.97 -28.40
N GLY A 199 -10.07 -36.87 -27.93
CA GLY A 199 -10.24 -38.19 -28.50
C GLY A 199 -9.87 -39.32 -27.55
N PRO A 200 -9.58 -40.51 -28.05
CA PRO A 200 -9.41 -41.72 -27.23
C PRO A 200 -8.27 -41.62 -26.19
N GLN A 201 -7.32 -40.74 -26.40
CA GLN A 201 -6.16 -40.52 -25.52
C GLN A 201 -6.44 -39.46 -24.42
N GLN A 202 -7.56 -38.76 -24.49
CA GLN A 202 -7.88 -37.71 -23.52
C GLN A 202 -7.92 -38.23 -22.09
N ALA A 203 -8.62 -39.31 -21.84
CA ALA A 203 -8.74 -39.90 -20.50
C ALA A 203 -7.40 -40.42 -19.96
N VAL A 204 -6.49 -40.83 -20.83
CA VAL A 204 -5.15 -41.29 -20.45
C VAL A 204 -4.30 -40.06 -20.09
N CYS A 205 -4.34 -39.01 -20.90
CA CYS A 205 -3.64 -37.75 -20.64
C CYS A 205 -4.10 -37.12 -19.32
N GLN A 206 -5.39 -37.05 -19.08
CA GLN A 206 -5.97 -36.50 -17.84
C GLN A 206 -5.51 -37.27 -16.60
N ARG A 207 -5.52 -38.61 -16.65
CA ARG A 207 -4.99 -39.44 -15.56
C ARG A 207 -3.48 -39.22 -15.34
N GLN A 208 -2.71 -39.22 -16.41
CA GLN A 208 -1.26 -38.96 -16.34
C GLN A 208 -0.97 -37.54 -15.84
N PHE A 209 -1.80 -36.56 -16.20
CA PHE A 209 -1.68 -35.20 -15.72
C PHE A 209 -1.81 -35.11 -14.21
N VAL A 210 -2.80 -35.79 -13.62
CA VAL A 210 -3.01 -35.83 -12.16
C VAL A 210 -1.91 -36.66 -11.46
N GLU A 211 -1.55 -37.83 -12.01
CA GLU A 211 -0.54 -38.74 -11.42
C GLU A 211 0.90 -38.22 -11.51
N GLN A 212 1.25 -37.48 -12.58
CA GLN A 212 2.60 -36.94 -12.80
C GLN A 212 2.75 -35.49 -12.35
N SER A 213 1.67 -34.88 -11.87
CA SER A 213 1.70 -33.47 -11.43
C SER A 213 2.56 -33.33 -10.19
N ASN A 214 3.64 -32.61 -10.32
CA ASN A 214 4.38 -32.08 -9.19
C ASN A 214 3.63 -30.84 -8.68
N GLY A 215 2.83 -31.01 -7.68
CA GLY A 215 2.00 -29.95 -7.12
C GLY A 215 2.18 -29.81 -5.63
N GLY A 216 1.39 -28.94 -5.02
CA GLY A 216 1.43 -28.70 -3.59
C GLY A 216 0.05 -28.57 -2.97
N ILE A 217 0.07 -28.38 -1.66
CA ILE A 217 -1.14 -28.20 -0.86
C ILE A 217 -1.01 -26.89 -0.09
N LEU A 218 -2.03 -26.04 -0.13
CA LEU A 218 -2.18 -24.86 0.70
C LEU A 218 -3.23 -25.17 1.79
N ALA A 219 -2.93 -24.84 3.03
CA ALA A 219 -3.83 -25.08 4.15
C ALA A 219 -4.01 -23.81 5.00
N SER A 220 -5.27 -23.50 5.30
CA SER A 220 -5.64 -22.46 6.24
C SER A 220 -6.22 -23.05 7.52
N PHE A 221 -5.96 -22.41 8.65
CA PHE A 221 -6.31 -22.89 9.98
C PHE A 221 -7.16 -21.88 10.73
N VAL A 222 -7.95 -22.35 11.69
CA VAL A 222 -8.71 -21.48 12.59
C VAL A 222 -7.76 -20.56 13.38
N ALA A 223 -8.20 -19.34 13.62
CA ALA A 223 -7.45 -18.42 14.48
C ALA A 223 -7.40 -18.91 15.94
N GLY A 224 -6.29 -18.58 16.61
CA GLY A 224 -6.12 -18.85 18.03
C GLY A 224 -5.33 -20.13 18.39
N PRO A 225 -5.32 -20.54 19.66
CA PRO A 225 -4.40 -21.57 20.17
C PRO A 225 -4.51 -22.93 19.48
N ARG A 226 -5.71 -23.32 19.08
CA ARG A 226 -5.94 -24.62 18.39
C ARG A 226 -5.29 -24.63 17.01
N GLY A 227 -5.48 -23.57 16.22
CA GLY A 227 -4.83 -23.45 14.90
C GLY A 227 -3.32 -23.41 15.04
N GLN A 228 -2.79 -22.63 15.98
CA GLN A 228 -1.35 -22.55 16.24
C GLN A 228 -0.75 -23.91 16.63
N ALA A 229 -1.45 -24.70 17.46
CA ALA A 229 -1.01 -26.03 17.83
C ALA A 229 -0.98 -26.99 16.61
N ALA A 230 -2.02 -26.93 15.75
CA ALA A 230 -2.07 -27.71 14.53
C ALA A 230 -0.95 -27.31 13.55
N ILE A 231 -0.77 -26.02 13.30
CA ILE A 231 0.33 -25.50 12.46
C ILE A 231 1.68 -26.02 12.94
N LYS A 232 1.95 -25.92 14.25
CA LYS A 232 3.20 -26.42 14.83
C LYS A 232 3.35 -27.94 14.67
N HIS A 233 2.26 -28.70 14.85
CA HIS A 233 2.25 -30.15 14.64
C HIS A 233 2.66 -30.51 13.21
N TYR A 234 2.00 -29.90 12.20
CA TYR A 234 2.27 -30.17 10.79
C TYR A 234 3.69 -29.73 10.38
N LEU A 235 4.18 -28.58 10.86
CA LEU A 235 5.54 -28.13 10.62
C LEU A 235 6.58 -29.09 11.16
N ASN A 236 6.35 -29.67 12.34
CA ASN A 236 7.27 -30.63 12.93
C ASN A 236 7.22 -31.99 12.24
N THR A 237 6.02 -32.45 11.86
CA THR A 237 5.81 -33.77 11.25
C THR A 237 6.29 -33.79 9.80
N TYR A 238 6.07 -32.71 9.06
CA TYR A 238 6.38 -32.58 7.62
C TYR A 238 7.45 -31.53 7.36
N SER A 239 8.45 -31.42 8.23
CA SER A 239 9.45 -30.36 8.23
C SER A 239 10.26 -30.22 6.94
N SER A 240 10.33 -31.28 6.12
CA SER A 240 11.04 -31.26 4.82
C SER A 240 10.24 -30.63 3.68
N ILE A 241 8.91 -30.56 3.81
CA ILE A 241 8.02 -30.09 2.73
C ILE A 241 7.04 -29.00 3.16
N ALA A 242 6.86 -28.83 4.49
CA ALA A 242 5.96 -27.82 5.04
C ALA A 242 6.69 -26.48 5.22
N THR A 243 6.14 -25.43 4.69
CA THR A 243 6.66 -24.07 4.83
C THR A 243 5.56 -23.10 5.24
N GLN A 244 5.93 -22.05 5.94
CA GLN A 244 5.04 -20.92 6.21
C GLN A 244 5.21 -19.87 5.11
N PRO A 245 4.18 -19.02 4.85
CA PRO A 245 4.30 -17.89 3.96
C PRO A 245 5.51 -17.03 4.32
N THR A 246 6.28 -16.67 3.30
CA THR A 246 7.45 -15.79 3.45
C THR A 246 7.20 -14.52 2.67
N THR A 247 7.50 -13.38 3.27
CA THR A 247 7.37 -12.10 2.56
C THR A 247 8.21 -12.12 1.28
N PRO A 248 7.62 -11.87 0.12
CA PRO A 248 8.36 -11.85 -1.14
C PRO A 248 9.54 -10.88 -1.10
N THR A 249 10.68 -11.25 -1.69
CA THR A 249 11.90 -10.43 -1.69
C THR A 249 11.67 -9.06 -2.32
N SER A 250 10.78 -8.96 -3.31
CA SER A 250 10.34 -7.69 -3.88
C SER A 250 9.71 -6.77 -2.84
N LEU A 251 8.87 -7.31 -1.94
CA LEU A 251 8.26 -6.54 -0.85
C LEU A 251 9.27 -6.18 0.23
N ILE A 252 10.24 -7.05 0.54
CA ILE A 252 11.31 -6.75 1.50
C ILE A 252 12.13 -5.57 0.98
N ASN A 253 12.54 -5.60 -0.28
CA ASN A 253 13.29 -4.50 -0.91
C ASN A 253 12.49 -3.18 -0.90
N PHE A 254 11.17 -3.24 -1.14
CA PHE A 254 10.30 -2.07 -0.98
C PHE A 254 10.17 -1.66 0.48
N GLY A 255 10.13 -2.61 1.41
CA GLY A 255 10.09 -2.36 2.85
C GLY A 255 11.35 -1.61 3.35
N GLU A 256 12.53 -1.97 2.90
CA GLU A 256 13.77 -1.23 3.17
C GLU A 256 13.78 0.15 2.50
N ALA A 257 13.20 0.29 1.32
CA ALA A 257 12.97 1.56 0.64
C ALA A 257 11.92 2.46 1.35
N VAL A 258 11.17 1.96 2.35
CA VAL A 258 10.21 2.75 3.17
C VAL A 258 10.87 3.92 3.88
N ASN A 259 12.16 3.87 4.15
CA ASN A 259 12.88 5.02 4.70
C ASN A 259 12.90 6.21 3.73
N PHE A 260 12.79 5.98 2.43
CA PHE A 260 12.83 7.05 1.42
C PHE A 260 11.63 8.03 1.53
N PRO A 261 10.36 7.58 1.59
CA PRO A 261 9.23 8.47 1.85
C PRO A 261 9.34 9.23 3.18
N LEU A 262 9.85 8.59 4.24
CA LEU A 262 10.06 9.24 5.53
C LEU A 262 11.16 10.31 5.46
N ILE A 263 12.27 10.05 4.77
CA ILE A 263 13.33 11.03 4.56
C ILE A 263 12.79 12.21 3.75
N PHE A 264 12.09 11.95 2.66
CA PHE A 264 11.47 12.98 1.84
C PHE A 264 10.43 13.80 2.61
N GLY A 265 9.58 13.14 3.41
CA GLY A 265 8.64 13.79 4.31
C GLY A 265 9.33 14.71 5.33
N LYS A 266 10.43 14.25 5.94
CA LYS A 266 11.24 15.09 6.85
C LYS A 266 11.85 16.29 6.13
N MET A 267 12.37 16.12 4.93
CA MET A 267 12.88 17.23 4.11
C MET A 267 11.78 18.27 3.84
N LEU A 268 10.60 17.82 3.41
CA LEU A 268 9.45 18.72 3.18
C LEU A 268 8.99 19.40 4.46
N ALA A 269 9.05 18.73 5.62
CA ALA A 269 8.77 19.34 6.91
C ALA A 269 9.76 20.47 7.23
N VAL A 270 11.06 20.26 6.99
CA VAL A 270 12.10 21.28 7.19
C VAL A 270 11.87 22.47 6.26
N PHE A 271 11.56 22.24 4.97
CA PHE A 271 11.24 23.32 4.05
C PHE A 271 9.97 24.08 4.45
N GLY A 272 8.91 23.38 4.89
CA GLY A 272 7.70 24.00 5.40
C GLY A 272 7.96 24.85 6.65
N ALA A 273 8.76 24.32 7.59
CA ALA A 273 9.17 25.03 8.79
C ALA A 273 10.02 26.29 8.46
N ALA A 274 10.96 26.16 7.54
CA ALA A 274 11.79 27.29 7.07
C ALA A 274 10.93 28.37 6.39
N THR A 275 9.97 27.98 5.57
CA THR A 275 9.02 28.88 4.91
C THR A 275 8.16 29.63 5.94
N LEU A 276 7.65 28.93 6.96
CA LEU A 276 6.89 29.53 8.05
C LEU A 276 7.74 30.49 8.87
N ALA A 277 8.98 30.10 9.22
CA ALA A 277 9.93 30.94 9.93
C ALA A 277 10.23 32.22 9.14
N HIS A 278 10.54 32.10 7.86
CA HIS A 278 10.80 33.26 6.98
C HIS A 278 9.58 34.19 6.93
N LEU A 279 8.38 33.67 6.75
CA LEU A 279 7.14 34.45 6.76
C LEU A 279 6.99 35.24 8.07
N LEU A 280 7.16 34.59 9.21
CA LEU A 280 6.98 35.20 10.52
C LEU A 280 8.02 36.31 10.74
N VAL A 281 9.27 36.07 10.38
CA VAL A 281 10.36 37.08 10.46
C VAL A 281 10.06 38.28 9.57
N VAL A 282 9.68 38.04 8.32
CA VAL A 282 9.35 39.14 7.38
C VAL A 282 8.11 39.89 7.84
N SER A 283 7.07 39.19 8.34
CA SER A 283 5.86 39.80 8.86
C SER A 283 6.16 40.74 10.03
N VAL A 284 6.95 40.28 11.01
CA VAL A 284 7.36 41.08 12.18
C VAL A 284 8.26 42.23 11.75
N SER A 285 9.24 42.00 10.88
CA SER A 285 10.19 43.04 10.41
C SER A 285 9.48 44.17 9.67
N ARG A 286 8.54 43.86 8.77
CA ARG A 286 7.78 44.87 8.03
C ARG A 286 6.81 45.67 8.90
N ARG A 287 6.34 45.12 10.01
CA ARG A 287 5.42 45.77 10.93
C ARG A 287 6.09 46.35 12.18
N ARG A 288 7.42 46.49 12.17
CA ARG A 288 8.17 47.05 13.32
C ARG A 288 7.66 48.43 13.77
N ARG A 289 7.31 49.31 12.82
CA ARG A 289 6.76 50.66 13.14
C ARG A 289 5.39 50.57 13.79
N GLU A 290 4.50 49.71 13.31
CA GLU A 290 3.16 49.46 13.89
C GLU A 290 3.28 48.88 15.31
N ILE A 291 4.20 47.90 15.51
CA ILE A 291 4.48 47.32 16.81
C ILE A 291 5.08 48.37 17.78
N GLY A 292 5.93 49.28 17.29
CA GLY A 292 6.46 50.40 18.07
C GLY A 292 5.36 51.35 18.52
N LEU A 293 4.43 51.72 17.64
CA LEU A 293 3.26 52.55 17.97
C LEU A 293 2.37 51.90 18.99
N LEU A 294 2.10 50.58 18.89
CA LEU A 294 1.31 49.84 19.87
C LEU A 294 1.97 49.87 21.26
N LYS A 295 3.29 49.80 21.35
CA LYS A 295 4.03 49.92 22.62
C LYS A 295 3.93 51.31 23.23
N VAL A 296 3.95 52.36 22.41
CA VAL A 296 3.72 53.75 22.89
C VAL A 296 2.30 53.90 23.42
N LEU A 297 1.31 53.21 22.88
CA LEU A 297 -0.07 53.17 23.34
C LEU A 297 -0.30 52.27 24.58
N GLY A 298 0.79 51.74 25.20
CA GLY A 298 0.74 50.98 26.44
C GLY A 298 0.61 49.43 26.29
N PHE A 299 0.80 48.88 25.09
CA PHE A 299 0.81 47.42 24.93
C PHE A 299 2.05 46.80 25.60
N VAL A 300 1.80 45.77 26.42
CA VAL A 300 2.84 45.02 27.12
C VAL A 300 3.49 43.97 26.18
N ASN A 301 4.74 43.63 26.43
CA ASN A 301 5.49 42.64 25.63
C ASN A 301 4.82 41.29 25.49
N ALA A 302 4.04 40.86 26.50
CA ALA A 302 3.27 39.58 26.46
C ALA A 302 2.19 39.63 25.39
N GLN A 303 1.50 40.74 25.18
CA GLN A 303 0.46 40.91 24.17
C GLN A 303 1.00 40.84 22.76
N VAL A 304 2.21 41.42 22.51
CA VAL A 304 2.89 41.35 21.23
C VAL A 304 3.31 39.89 20.93
N THR A 305 3.85 39.18 21.93
CA THR A 305 4.24 37.78 21.80
C THR A 305 3.04 36.90 21.49
N SER A 306 1.92 37.11 22.21
CA SER A 306 0.66 36.42 21.99
C SER A 306 0.11 36.66 20.58
N ALA A 307 0.20 37.86 20.05
CA ALA A 307 -0.26 38.16 18.68
C ALA A 307 0.52 37.36 17.61
N VAL A 308 1.86 37.26 17.77
CA VAL A 308 2.70 36.45 16.86
C VAL A 308 2.40 34.96 16.99
N ALA A 309 2.22 34.44 18.23
CA ALA A 309 1.86 33.06 18.46
C ALA A 309 0.48 32.71 17.83
N TRP A 310 -0.53 33.58 18.02
CA TRP A 310 -1.83 33.42 17.39
C TRP A 310 -1.76 33.44 15.85
N GLN A 311 -0.89 34.27 15.26
CA GLN A 311 -0.68 34.29 13.82
C GLN A 311 -0.10 32.95 13.34
N ALA A 312 0.92 32.42 14.00
CA ALA A 312 1.52 31.13 13.67
C ALA A 312 0.51 29.99 13.80
N THR A 313 -0.23 29.97 14.89
CA THR A 313 -1.28 28.97 15.15
C THR A 313 -2.38 29.02 14.06
N THR A 314 -2.81 30.23 13.66
CA THR A 314 -3.83 30.38 12.60
C THR A 314 -3.34 29.83 11.26
N VAL A 315 -2.08 30.15 10.87
CA VAL A 315 -1.48 29.62 9.64
C VAL A 315 -1.37 28.10 9.71
N ALA A 316 -0.90 27.57 10.84
CA ALA A 316 -0.80 26.12 11.06
C ALA A 316 -2.18 25.42 11.01
N LEU A 317 -3.21 26.01 11.63
CA LEU A 317 -4.58 25.48 11.61
C LEU A 317 -5.16 25.42 10.19
N VAL A 318 -4.98 26.47 9.39
CA VAL A 318 -5.40 26.46 7.99
C VAL A 318 -4.65 25.37 7.21
N GLY A 319 -3.33 25.25 7.43
CA GLY A 319 -2.51 24.17 6.87
C GLY A 319 -3.03 22.78 7.23
N ILE A 320 -3.43 22.57 8.48
CA ILE A 320 -3.96 21.30 8.99
C ILE A 320 -5.36 21.02 8.42
N ILE A 321 -6.28 21.98 8.48
CA ILE A 321 -7.68 21.79 8.05
C ILE A 321 -7.76 21.45 6.56
N VAL A 322 -6.88 22.00 5.73
CA VAL A 322 -6.83 21.74 4.30
C VAL A 322 -5.84 20.62 3.96
N GLY A 323 -4.65 20.67 4.55
CA GLY A 323 -3.55 19.75 4.22
C GLY A 323 -3.79 18.31 4.67
N VAL A 324 -4.42 18.09 5.83
CA VAL A 324 -4.66 16.72 6.33
C VAL A 324 -5.69 15.97 5.46
N PRO A 325 -6.89 16.50 5.17
CA PRO A 325 -7.83 15.79 4.30
C PRO A 325 -7.28 15.52 2.90
N LEU A 326 -6.67 16.53 2.29
CA LEU A 326 -6.06 16.37 0.97
C LEU A 326 -4.88 15.39 0.99
N GLY A 327 -4.08 15.40 2.07
CA GLY A 327 -2.97 14.47 2.26
C GLY A 327 -3.42 13.02 2.43
N VAL A 328 -4.51 12.77 3.16
CA VAL A 328 -5.11 11.44 3.27
C VAL A 328 -5.60 10.95 1.91
N VAL A 329 -6.32 11.79 1.17
CA VAL A 329 -6.82 11.42 -0.18
C VAL A 329 -5.64 11.14 -1.11
N LEU A 330 -4.65 12.03 -1.16
CA LEU A 330 -3.47 11.84 -2.02
C LEU A 330 -2.69 10.58 -1.62
N GLY A 331 -2.50 10.35 -0.32
CA GLY A 331 -1.82 9.16 0.19
C GLY A 331 -2.51 7.86 -0.23
N ARG A 332 -3.85 7.83 -0.21
CA ARG A 332 -4.64 6.69 -0.70
C ARG A 332 -4.50 6.51 -2.21
N VAL A 333 -4.64 7.57 -3.00
CA VAL A 333 -4.52 7.50 -4.47
C VAL A 333 -3.13 6.99 -4.87
N ILE A 334 -2.06 7.49 -4.22
CA ILE A 334 -0.69 7.02 -4.48
C ILE A 334 -0.56 5.54 -4.06
N TRP A 335 -1.16 5.15 -2.93
CA TRP A 335 -1.14 3.78 -2.46
C TRP A 335 -1.85 2.83 -3.43
N ASP A 336 -3.06 3.18 -3.87
CA ASP A 336 -3.84 2.35 -4.79
C ASP A 336 -3.09 2.15 -6.11
N ALA A 337 -2.53 3.23 -6.68
CA ALA A 337 -1.72 3.14 -7.89
C ALA A 337 -0.44 2.29 -7.69
N PHE A 338 0.19 2.36 -6.53
CA PHE A 338 1.36 1.55 -6.19
C PHE A 338 0.98 0.07 -6.03
N SER A 339 -0.08 -0.22 -5.27
CA SER A 339 -0.58 -1.56 -5.01
C SER A 339 -1.02 -2.28 -6.29
N ASP A 340 -1.74 -1.57 -7.18
CA ASP A 340 -2.15 -2.09 -8.50
C ASP A 340 -0.95 -2.42 -9.38
N ASN A 341 0.09 -1.57 -9.36
CA ASN A 341 1.32 -1.85 -10.10
C ASN A 341 2.08 -3.07 -9.57
N LEU A 342 2.05 -3.28 -8.26
CA LEU A 342 2.68 -4.42 -7.59
C LEU A 342 1.86 -5.70 -7.78
N GLY A 343 0.55 -5.58 -7.97
CA GLY A 343 -0.40 -6.69 -8.03
C GLY A 343 -0.82 -7.21 -6.66
N ALA A 344 -0.70 -6.40 -5.63
CA ALA A 344 -1.19 -6.68 -4.28
C ALA A 344 -2.61 -6.15 -4.08
N VAL A 345 -3.29 -6.61 -3.04
CA VAL A 345 -4.65 -6.13 -2.71
C VAL A 345 -4.57 -4.67 -2.22
N PRO A 346 -5.29 -3.71 -2.84
CA PRO A 346 -5.15 -2.29 -2.54
C PRO A 346 -5.89 -1.87 -1.25
N VAL A 347 -5.45 -2.36 -0.10
CA VAL A 347 -5.99 -1.97 1.21
C VAL A 347 -5.16 -0.84 1.80
N SER A 348 -5.72 0.39 1.81
CA SER A 348 -5.06 1.54 2.41
C SER A 348 -5.32 1.62 3.92
N ALA A 349 -4.25 1.75 4.71
CA ALA A 349 -4.32 1.96 6.15
C ALA A 349 -4.20 3.45 6.49
N VAL A 350 -5.18 3.99 7.24
CA VAL A 350 -5.15 5.37 7.72
C VAL A 350 -4.84 5.36 9.22
N PRO A 351 -3.60 5.69 9.63
CA PRO A 351 -3.20 5.62 11.02
C PRO A 351 -3.64 6.88 11.79
N ILE A 352 -4.85 6.88 12.33
CA ILE A 352 -5.46 8.05 13.00
C ILE A 352 -4.57 8.58 14.13
N LEU A 353 -3.93 7.71 14.91
CA LEU A 353 -3.05 8.12 16.02
C LEU A 353 -1.79 8.84 15.50
N LEU A 354 -1.18 8.36 14.41
CA LEU A 354 -0.01 9.02 13.82
C LEU A 354 -0.38 10.37 13.19
N ILE A 355 -1.54 10.45 12.54
CA ILE A 355 -2.06 11.72 12.00
C ILE A 355 -2.37 12.71 13.14
N GLY A 356 -2.95 12.24 14.24
CA GLY A 356 -3.17 13.06 15.44
C GLY A 356 -1.86 13.58 16.03
N GLY A 357 -0.83 12.73 16.12
CA GLY A 357 0.52 13.10 16.52
C GLY A 357 1.16 14.12 15.58
N LEU A 358 0.98 13.96 14.26
CA LEU A 358 1.45 14.90 13.25
C LEU A 358 0.78 16.28 13.43
N VAL A 359 -0.54 16.32 13.64
CA VAL A 359 -1.29 17.56 13.89
C VAL A 359 -0.76 18.28 15.13
N ALA A 360 -0.59 17.56 16.24
CA ALA A 360 -0.02 18.12 17.46
C ALA A 360 1.42 18.61 17.23
N GLY A 361 2.24 17.84 16.55
CA GLY A 361 3.62 18.18 16.21
C GLY A 361 3.73 19.46 15.35
N VAL A 362 2.88 19.61 14.33
CA VAL A 362 2.82 20.80 13.48
C VAL A 362 2.47 22.04 14.31
N LEU A 363 1.50 21.96 15.21
CA LEU A 363 1.13 23.06 16.10
C LEU A 363 2.27 23.44 17.05
N VAL A 364 2.94 22.45 17.65
CA VAL A 364 4.08 22.69 18.54
C VAL A 364 5.22 23.35 17.78
N VAL A 365 5.60 22.81 16.63
CA VAL A 365 6.70 23.33 15.81
C VAL A 365 6.38 24.76 15.33
N ALA A 366 5.15 25.02 14.88
CA ALA A 366 4.74 26.37 14.45
C ALA A 366 4.89 27.39 15.57
N ASN A 367 4.52 27.06 16.80
CA ASN A 367 4.66 27.94 17.95
C ASN A 367 6.12 28.10 18.43
N LEU A 368 6.93 27.05 18.35
CA LEU A 368 8.37 27.12 18.62
C LEU A 368 9.08 28.06 17.61
N ILE A 369 8.78 27.92 16.33
CA ILE A 369 9.30 28.79 15.28
C ILE A 369 8.87 30.24 15.53
N ALA A 370 7.64 30.48 15.99
CA ALA A 370 7.12 31.80 16.31
C ALA A 370 7.85 32.47 17.49
N ALA A 371 8.50 31.69 18.34
CA ALA A 371 9.22 32.25 19.51
C ALA A 371 10.36 33.18 19.13
N ALA A 372 11.12 32.84 18.06
CA ALA A 372 12.25 33.68 17.61
C ALA A 372 11.84 35.11 17.15
N PRO A 373 10.87 35.27 16.20
CA PRO A 373 10.40 36.59 15.82
C PRO A 373 9.65 37.31 16.94
N ALA A 374 8.98 36.56 17.85
CA ALA A 374 8.36 37.16 19.02
C ALA A 374 9.39 37.79 19.97
N VAL A 375 10.54 37.16 20.18
CA VAL A 375 11.65 37.75 20.95
C VAL A 375 12.23 38.97 20.23
N MET A 376 12.40 38.95 18.91
CA MET A 376 12.80 40.09 18.10
C MET A 376 11.84 41.28 18.26
N ALA A 377 10.52 41.02 18.22
CA ALA A 377 9.50 42.03 18.43
C ALA A 377 9.52 42.64 19.84
N ARG A 378 9.90 41.86 20.85
CA ARG A 378 10.09 42.33 22.23
C ARG A 378 11.27 43.25 22.40
N ARG A 379 12.38 42.98 21.70
CA ARG A 379 13.65 43.77 21.81
C ARG A 379 13.67 45.06 21.01
N SER A 380 12.70 45.33 20.13
CA SER A 380 12.60 46.60 19.39
C SER A 380 12.33 47.76 20.35
N LYS A 381 13.31 48.70 20.43
CA LYS A 381 13.20 49.92 21.25
C LYS A 381 12.43 50.97 20.47
N PRO A 382 11.45 51.68 21.07
CA PRO A 382 10.72 52.75 20.40
C PRO A 382 11.60 53.92 19.96
N SER A 383 12.70 54.21 20.71
CA SER A 383 13.65 55.27 20.41
C SER A 383 14.41 55.13 19.09
N ASP A 384 14.65 53.86 18.65
CA ASP A 384 15.44 53.60 17.43
C ASP A 384 14.59 53.76 16.16
N LEU A 385 13.24 53.61 16.31
CA LEU A 385 12.28 53.71 15.20
C LEU A 385 11.85 55.13 14.85
N MET A 386 12.11 56.10 15.74
CA MET A 386 11.85 57.52 15.49
C MET A 386 13.03 58.30 14.95
N ARG A 387 14.23 57.67 14.80
CA ARG A 387 15.45 58.27 14.29
C ARG A 387 15.79 58.00 12.83
N GLU A 388 15.07 57.07 12.17
CA GLU A 388 15.22 56.84 10.74
C GLU A 388 14.21 57.68 9.96
N PRO A 389 14.67 58.53 8.99
CA PRO A 389 13.84 59.38 8.13
C PRO A 389 12.93 58.60 7.20
#